data_1b489ec33aface799221c2ba9669fa97
#
_entry.id   1b489ec33aface799221c2ba9669fa97
#
_cell.length_a   1.000
_cell.length_b   1.000
_cell.length_c   1.000
_cell.angle_alpha   90.00
_cell.angle_beta   90.00
_cell.angle_gamma   90.00
#
_symmetry.space_group_name_H-M   'P 1'
#
loop_
_entity.id
_entity.type
_entity.pdbx_description
1 polymer ?
#
loop_
_entity_poly.entity_id
_entity_poly.type
_entity_poly.pdbx_seq_one_letter_code
_entity_poly.pdbx_strand_id
1 'polypeptide(L)'
;MSTTPPPSPLDVGIELEIGGMTCASCANRIERKLNKLEGVTAAVNYATEKARVTVPEGYDPARLVTTVEEAGYTAALPAPPAERTEHEDGEAEDPELHSLRQRLIGAAVLTVPVIVLSMVPALQFTNWQWLCLALAAPVVVWGAWPFHRAALVNLRHGAATMDTLISVGVTAALLWSLYALFLGTAGMPGMTHEFTLAIAPSDGAANIYLEVAAGVTLFILLGRYLEKRSKRQAGAALRALLDLGAKDVAVLRGGAEVRVPVDELAVGDLFVVRPGEKIATDGIVDQGSSAVDASMLTGESVPVEVGEGDAVTGATVNAGGRLVVRATRIGADTQLARMARMVEDAQSGKAEIQRLADRVSGVFVPIVIVIAVGVLAAWLLTGHPAEAAFTAAVAVLIIACPCALGLATPTALLVGTGRGAQLGILLKGPEVLESTRRVDTVLLDKTGTLTTGRMSLTEAVPAEGTDRAELLRRAGALEHSSEHPIA
;
A
#
# COMPACT_ATOMS: atom_id res chain seq x y z
N MET A 1 6.60 19.13 -20.88
CA MET A 1 5.14 19.39 -20.82
C MET A 1 4.48 18.47 -21.84
N SER A 2 4.00 17.31 -21.41
CA SER A 2 3.18 16.44 -22.24
C SER A 2 1.73 16.67 -21.82
N THR A 3 1.00 17.43 -22.60
CA THR A 3 -0.43 17.67 -22.41
C THR A 3 -1.18 16.44 -22.91
N THR A 4 -1.55 15.56 -22.00
CA THR A 4 -2.52 14.51 -22.29
C THR A 4 -3.85 15.20 -22.61
N PRO A 5 -4.51 14.93 -23.74
CA PRO A 5 -5.83 15.50 -24.02
C PRO A 5 -6.84 14.98 -22.97
N PRO A 6 -7.88 15.77 -22.64
CA PRO A 6 -8.94 15.33 -21.75
C PRO A 6 -9.64 14.09 -22.37
N PRO A 7 -10.09 13.13 -21.53
CA PRO A 7 -10.76 11.93 -22.00
C PRO A 7 -12.00 12.28 -22.84
N SER A 8 -12.20 11.54 -23.92
CA SER A 8 -13.38 11.64 -24.76
C SER A 8 -14.61 11.15 -23.98
N PRO A 9 -15.83 11.66 -24.22
CA PRO A 9 -17.05 11.17 -23.57
C PRO A 9 -17.40 9.70 -23.89
N LEU A 10 -16.62 9.03 -24.72
CA LEU A 10 -16.76 7.61 -25.10
C LEU A 10 -15.67 6.71 -24.50
N ASP A 11 -14.87 7.22 -23.55
CA ASP A 11 -13.81 6.44 -22.92
C ASP A 11 -14.32 5.70 -21.68
N VAL A 12 -14.01 4.40 -21.60
CA VAL A 12 -14.38 3.50 -20.49
C VAL A 12 -13.17 3.28 -19.59
N GLY A 13 -13.35 3.45 -18.28
CA GLY A 13 -12.34 3.14 -17.26
C GLY A 13 -12.39 1.67 -16.85
N ILE A 14 -11.29 0.93 -17.02
CA ILE A 14 -11.13 -0.45 -16.58
C ILE A 14 -10.10 -0.48 -15.45
N GLU A 15 -10.41 -1.16 -14.36
CA GLU A 15 -9.46 -1.44 -13.28
C GLU A 15 -8.93 -2.86 -13.42
N LEU A 16 -7.62 -3.06 -13.19
CA LEU A 16 -6.98 -4.37 -13.16
C LEU A 16 -6.27 -4.54 -11.83
N GLU A 17 -6.39 -5.69 -11.20
CA GLU A 17 -5.55 -6.10 -10.09
C GLU A 17 -4.26 -6.72 -10.64
N ILE A 18 -3.10 -6.24 -10.17
CA ILE A 18 -1.81 -6.65 -10.71
C ILE A 18 -0.96 -7.28 -9.61
N GLY A 19 -0.64 -8.55 -9.79
CA GLY A 19 0.23 -9.28 -8.88
C GLY A 19 1.68 -9.39 -9.39
N GLY A 20 2.62 -9.62 -8.44
CA GLY A 20 4.02 -9.86 -8.74
C GLY A 20 4.87 -8.61 -8.94
N MET A 21 4.35 -7.41 -8.65
CA MET A 21 5.16 -6.19 -8.63
C MET A 21 6.02 -6.15 -7.37
N THR A 22 7.34 -6.07 -7.53
CA THR A 22 8.29 -6.03 -6.41
C THR A 22 8.83 -4.62 -6.12
N CYS A 23 8.62 -3.66 -7.03
CA CYS A 23 9.11 -2.29 -6.89
C CYS A 23 8.37 -1.35 -7.84
N ALA A 24 8.51 -0.05 -7.62
CA ALA A 24 7.91 0.98 -8.47
C ALA A 24 8.40 0.94 -9.93
N SER A 25 9.60 0.43 -10.19
CA SER A 25 10.10 0.20 -11.57
C SER A 25 9.26 -0.84 -12.32
N CYS A 26 8.70 -1.83 -11.60
CA CYS A 26 7.77 -2.81 -12.16
C CYS A 26 6.47 -2.12 -12.62
N ALA A 27 5.89 -1.28 -11.76
CA ALA A 27 4.69 -0.51 -12.09
C ALA A 27 4.90 0.41 -13.30
N ASN A 28 6.02 1.17 -13.33
CA ASN A 28 6.37 2.02 -14.48
C ASN A 28 6.54 1.25 -15.79
N ARG A 29 6.98 -0.01 -15.70
CA ARG A 29 7.14 -0.86 -16.87
C ARG A 29 5.80 -1.34 -17.42
N ILE A 30 4.91 -1.79 -16.54
CA ILE A 30 3.55 -2.20 -16.90
C ILE A 30 2.83 -1.00 -17.51
N GLU A 31 2.88 0.15 -16.86
CA GLU A 31 2.31 1.41 -17.32
C GLU A 31 2.79 1.78 -18.74
N ARG A 32 4.11 1.73 -18.97
CA ARG A 32 4.66 1.99 -20.30
C ARG A 32 4.25 0.96 -21.36
N LYS A 33 4.05 -0.31 -20.99
CA LYS A 33 3.58 -1.34 -21.92
C LYS A 33 2.11 -1.15 -22.27
N LEU A 34 1.27 -0.87 -21.27
CA LEU A 34 -0.15 -0.58 -21.48
C LEU A 34 -0.33 0.69 -22.32
N ASN A 35 0.41 1.75 -22.04
CA ASN A 35 0.37 3.02 -22.79
C ASN A 35 0.96 2.93 -24.22
N LYS A 36 1.51 1.78 -24.64
CA LYS A 36 1.87 1.52 -26.04
C LYS A 36 0.73 0.97 -26.88
N LEU A 37 -0.33 0.51 -26.24
CA LEU A 37 -1.52 0.05 -26.93
C LEU A 37 -2.28 1.27 -27.47
N GLU A 38 -2.81 1.13 -28.67
CA GLU A 38 -3.51 2.23 -29.37
C GLU A 38 -4.81 2.59 -28.64
N GLY A 39 -5.00 3.88 -28.35
CA GLY A 39 -6.17 4.39 -27.62
C GLY A 39 -6.20 4.07 -26.13
N VAL A 40 -5.13 3.52 -25.55
CA VAL A 40 -5.07 3.15 -24.12
C VAL A 40 -4.27 4.18 -23.34
N THR A 41 -4.84 4.65 -22.24
CA THR A 41 -4.14 5.45 -21.23
C THR A 41 -4.20 4.71 -19.89
N ALA A 42 -3.04 4.33 -19.35
CA ALA A 42 -2.94 3.56 -18.12
C ALA A 42 -2.09 4.27 -17.08
N ALA A 43 -2.52 4.19 -15.83
CA ALA A 43 -1.75 4.54 -14.63
C ALA A 43 -1.67 3.31 -13.72
N VAL A 44 -0.46 2.91 -13.34
CA VAL A 44 -0.22 1.73 -12.50
C VAL A 44 0.26 2.15 -11.14
N ASN A 45 -0.46 1.72 -10.11
CA ASN A 45 -0.12 1.99 -8.72
C ASN A 45 0.53 0.77 -8.07
N TYR A 46 1.80 0.91 -7.69
CA TYR A 46 2.51 -0.12 -6.96
C TYR A 46 2.00 -0.33 -5.53
N ALA A 47 1.48 0.71 -4.88
CA ALA A 47 1.05 0.63 -3.48
C ALA A 47 -0.28 -0.12 -3.30
N THR A 48 -1.22 0.09 -4.23
CA THR A 48 -2.53 -0.58 -4.24
C THR A 48 -2.54 -1.85 -5.07
N GLU A 49 -1.45 -2.12 -5.81
CA GLU A 49 -1.34 -3.25 -6.73
C GLU A 49 -2.42 -3.25 -7.84
N LYS A 50 -2.89 -2.05 -8.21
CA LYS A 50 -3.93 -1.85 -9.22
C LYS A 50 -3.41 -1.05 -10.42
N ALA A 51 -3.97 -1.32 -11.59
CA ALA A 51 -3.85 -0.45 -12.76
C ALA A 51 -5.21 0.10 -13.14
N ARG A 52 -5.28 1.41 -13.31
CA ARG A 52 -6.44 2.08 -13.91
C ARG A 52 -6.12 2.33 -15.38
N VAL A 53 -6.97 1.83 -16.25
CA VAL A 53 -6.77 1.88 -17.69
C VAL A 53 -7.99 2.53 -18.32
N THR A 54 -7.79 3.59 -19.06
CA THR A 54 -8.83 4.24 -19.87
C THR A 54 -8.71 3.74 -21.31
N VAL A 55 -9.80 3.22 -21.85
CA VAL A 55 -9.87 2.61 -23.19
C VAL A 55 -11.09 3.11 -23.97
N PRO A 56 -11.06 3.08 -25.30
CA PRO A 56 -12.23 3.36 -26.13
C PRO A 56 -13.37 2.36 -25.86
N GLU A 57 -14.62 2.80 -26.07
CA GLU A 57 -15.79 1.94 -25.97
C GLU A 57 -15.68 0.70 -26.87
N GLY A 58 -15.98 -0.49 -26.34
CA GLY A 58 -15.84 -1.77 -27.05
C GLY A 58 -14.43 -2.37 -27.07
N TYR A 59 -13.49 -1.81 -26.31
CA TYR A 59 -12.14 -2.39 -26.18
C TYR A 59 -12.19 -3.72 -25.42
N ASP A 60 -11.47 -4.74 -25.91
CA ASP A 60 -11.40 -6.04 -25.25
C ASP A 60 -10.47 -6.03 -24.02
N PRO A 61 -11.01 -6.17 -22.80
CA PRO A 61 -10.21 -6.17 -21.56
C PRO A 61 -9.17 -7.31 -21.50
N ALA A 62 -9.41 -8.43 -22.18
CA ALA A 62 -8.48 -9.56 -22.19
C ALA A 62 -7.12 -9.18 -22.78
N ARG A 63 -7.07 -8.22 -23.71
CA ARG A 63 -5.81 -7.69 -24.27
C ARG A 63 -4.96 -6.95 -23.26
N LEU A 64 -5.60 -6.27 -22.29
CA LEU A 64 -4.89 -5.59 -21.21
C LEU A 64 -4.24 -6.62 -20.29
N VAL A 65 -5.00 -7.67 -19.90
CA VAL A 65 -4.50 -8.78 -19.07
C VAL A 65 -3.30 -9.44 -19.75
N THR A 66 -3.45 -9.85 -21.01
CA THR A 66 -2.37 -10.48 -21.78
C THR A 66 -1.12 -9.58 -21.87
N THR A 67 -1.29 -8.27 -22.07
CA THR A 67 -0.16 -7.31 -22.13
C THR A 67 0.62 -7.25 -20.82
N VAL A 68 -0.09 -7.32 -19.69
CA VAL A 68 0.53 -7.37 -18.35
C VAL A 68 1.23 -8.71 -18.12
N GLU A 69 0.62 -9.82 -18.53
CA GLU A 69 1.21 -11.16 -18.45
C GLU A 69 2.45 -11.30 -19.32
N GLU A 70 2.45 -10.77 -20.54
CA GLU A 70 3.63 -10.69 -21.41
C GLU A 70 4.74 -9.80 -20.81
N ALA A 71 4.39 -8.89 -19.91
CA ALA A 71 5.38 -8.13 -19.15
C ALA A 71 6.01 -8.94 -18.00
N GLY A 72 5.49 -10.14 -17.73
CA GLY A 72 5.97 -11.05 -16.68
C GLY A 72 5.28 -10.88 -15.32
N TYR A 73 4.10 -10.26 -15.28
CA TYR A 73 3.27 -10.04 -14.11
C TYR A 73 1.93 -10.75 -14.25
N THR A 74 1.16 -10.83 -13.18
CA THR A 74 -0.21 -11.35 -13.24
C THR A 74 -1.21 -10.20 -13.25
N ALA A 75 -2.29 -10.34 -13.99
CA ALA A 75 -3.39 -9.38 -13.98
C ALA A 75 -4.73 -10.09 -13.93
N ALA A 76 -5.68 -9.52 -13.19
CA ALA A 76 -7.05 -10.00 -13.14
C ALA A 76 -8.01 -8.80 -13.23
N LEU A 77 -9.16 -9.02 -13.83
CA LEU A 77 -10.29 -8.09 -13.73
C LEU A 77 -10.90 -8.24 -12.35
N PRO A 78 -11.33 -7.14 -11.68
CA PRO A 78 -12.04 -7.24 -10.43
C PRO A 78 -13.28 -8.12 -10.57
N ALA A 79 -13.51 -9.02 -9.61
CA ALA A 79 -14.73 -9.83 -9.61
C ALA A 79 -15.96 -8.92 -9.49
N PRO A 80 -17.07 -9.23 -10.20
CA PRO A 80 -18.32 -8.51 -10.05
C PRO A 80 -18.80 -8.55 -8.58
N PRO A 81 -19.46 -7.50 -8.07
CA PRO A 81 -19.90 -7.43 -6.68
C PRO A 81 -20.78 -8.63 -6.22
N ALA A 82 -21.48 -9.26 -7.14
CA ALA A 82 -22.38 -10.38 -6.87
C ALA A 82 -21.68 -11.72 -6.55
N GLU A 83 -20.38 -11.85 -6.80
CA GLU A 83 -19.61 -13.08 -6.51
C GLU A 83 -18.75 -13.01 -5.25
N ARG A 84 -18.76 -11.89 -4.55
CA ARG A 84 -18.11 -11.79 -3.24
C ARG A 84 -18.97 -12.46 -2.20
N THR A 85 -18.73 -13.75 -1.99
CA THR A 85 -19.35 -14.51 -0.91
C THR A 85 -18.92 -13.96 0.44
N GLU A 86 -19.84 -13.90 1.41
CA GLU A 86 -19.66 -13.41 2.80
C GLU A 86 -18.47 -14.01 3.57
N HIS A 87 -17.72 -14.92 2.94
CA HIS A 87 -16.52 -15.56 3.50
C HIS A 87 -15.23 -14.78 3.29
N GLU A 88 -15.21 -13.69 2.51
CA GLU A 88 -14.01 -12.89 2.28
C GLU A 88 -13.87 -11.68 3.25
N ASP A 89 -14.89 -11.39 4.05
CA ASP A 89 -14.87 -10.33 5.07
C ASP A 89 -14.14 -10.71 6.38
N GLY A 90 -13.80 -11.98 6.55
CA GLY A 90 -12.90 -12.43 7.62
C GLY A 90 -11.47 -12.38 7.12
N GLU A 91 -10.64 -11.50 7.66
CA GLU A 91 -9.16 -11.47 7.62
C GLU A 91 -8.50 -12.56 6.73
N ALA A 92 -8.81 -12.60 5.44
CA ALA A 92 -8.09 -13.46 4.52
C ALA A 92 -6.61 -13.04 4.58
N GLU A 93 -5.79 -13.86 5.24
CA GLU A 93 -4.35 -13.65 5.32
C GLU A 93 -3.84 -13.54 3.88
N ASP A 94 -3.31 -12.36 3.54
CA ASP A 94 -2.68 -12.14 2.24
C ASP A 94 -1.65 -13.26 1.99
N PRO A 95 -1.86 -14.15 0.99
CA PRO A 95 -1.01 -15.32 0.78
C PRO A 95 0.46 -14.94 0.58
N GLU A 96 0.70 -13.75 0.04
CA GLU A 96 2.05 -13.25 -0.18
C GLU A 96 2.69 -12.78 1.12
N LEU A 97 1.95 -12.08 1.99
CA LEU A 97 2.43 -11.69 3.32
C LEU A 97 2.73 -12.92 4.19
N HIS A 98 1.86 -13.93 4.11
CA HIS A 98 2.08 -15.21 4.79
C HIS A 98 3.34 -15.92 4.27
N SER A 99 3.53 -15.99 2.96
CA SER A 99 4.73 -16.57 2.33
C SER A 99 6.00 -15.80 2.74
N LEU A 100 5.98 -14.47 2.73
CA LEU A 100 7.10 -13.64 3.18
C LEU A 100 7.42 -13.87 4.66
N ARG A 101 6.40 -13.98 5.53
CA ARG A 101 6.57 -14.28 6.94
C ARG A 101 7.21 -15.64 7.16
N GLN A 102 6.76 -16.68 6.46
CA GLN A 102 7.35 -18.01 6.54
C GLN A 102 8.82 -18.00 6.12
N ARG A 103 9.14 -17.35 4.99
CA ARG A 103 10.50 -17.20 4.50
C ARG A 103 11.38 -16.42 5.47
N LEU A 104 10.85 -15.34 6.04
CA LEU A 104 11.57 -14.52 7.03
C LEU A 104 11.92 -15.32 8.28
N ILE A 105 10.95 -16.05 8.86
CA ILE A 105 11.17 -16.89 10.05
C ILE A 105 12.17 -18.00 9.73
N GLY A 106 11.98 -18.73 8.63
CA GLY A 106 12.89 -19.79 8.20
C GLY A 106 14.30 -19.25 7.96
N ALA A 107 14.43 -18.12 7.26
CA ALA A 107 15.73 -17.48 7.04
C ALA A 107 16.36 -17.02 8.36
N ALA A 108 15.61 -16.46 9.30
CA ALA A 108 16.13 -16.02 10.60
C ALA A 108 16.69 -17.19 11.42
N VAL A 109 15.92 -18.28 11.52
CA VAL A 109 16.32 -19.49 12.27
C VAL A 109 17.59 -20.09 11.72
N LEU A 110 17.78 -20.08 10.39
CA LEU A 110 18.95 -20.66 9.75
C LEU A 110 20.14 -19.68 9.71
N THR A 111 19.90 -18.38 9.53
CA THR A 111 20.98 -17.38 9.37
C THR A 111 21.64 -17.02 10.70
N VAL A 112 20.87 -16.93 11.81
CA VAL A 112 21.42 -16.54 13.11
C VAL A 112 22.55 -17.48 13.55
N PRO A 113 22.40 -18.82 13.50
CA PRO A 113 23.52 -19.73 13.79
C PRO A 113 24.72 -19.56 12.87
N VAL A 114 24.49 -19.30 11.58
CA VAL A 114 25.58 -19.07 10.61
C VAL A 114 26.38 -17.83 11.00
N ILE A 115 25.72 -16.71 11.31
CA ILE A 115 26.39 -15.48 11.73
C ILE A 115 27.14 -15.69 13.04
N VAL A 116 26.53 -16.36 14.03
CA VAL A 116 27.16 -16.61 15.32
C VAL A 116 28.42 -17.47 15.18
N LEU A 117 28.36 -18.56 14.40
CA LEU A 117 29.52 -19.44 14.13
C LEU A 117 30.60 -18.70 13.36
N SER A 118 30.26 -17.85 12.39
CA SER A 118 31.27 -17.12 11.60
C SER A 118 31.92 -15.99 12.41
N MET A 119 31.19 -15.36 13.36
CA MET A 119 31.70 -14.20 14.10
C MET A 119 32.35 -14.54 15.45
N VAL A 120 32.09 -15.72 16.02
CA VAL A 120 32.58 -16.12 17.34
C VAL A 120 33.54 -17.28 17.23
N PRO A 121 34.90 -17.05 17.19
CA PRO A 121 35.87 -18.10 17.01
C PRO A 121 35.80 -19.22 18.06
N ALA A 122 35.41 -18.90 19.29
CA ALA A 122 35.25 -19.86 20.37
C ALA A 122 34.17 -20.93 20.16
N LEU A 123 33.24 -20.68 19.21
CA LEU A 123 32.17 -21.61 18.86
C LEU A 123 32.51 -22.41 17.59
N GLN A 124 33.63 -22.15 16.97
CA GLN A 124 34.08 -22.83 15.74
C GLN A 124 34.64 -24.21 16.08
N PHE A 125 33.83 -25.23 15.91
CA PHE A 125 34.26 -26.63 16.08
C PHE A 125 34.78 -27.22 14.76
N THR A 126 35.37 -28.42 14.81
CA THR A 126 35.86 -29.09 13.61
C THR A 126 34.72 -29.23 12.59
N ASN A 127 34.96 -28.73 11.36
CA ASN A 127 33.99 -28.75 10.25
C ASN A 127 32.78 -27.80 10.40
N TRP A 128 32.83 -26.75 11.22
CA TRP A 128 31.80 -25.77 11.38
C TRP A 128 31.37 -25.11 10.05
N GLN A 129 32.27 -24.95 9.11
CA GLN A 129 32.07 -24.36 7.80
C GLN A 129 31.02 -25.14 6.97
N TRP A 130 31.03 -26.47 7.08
CA TRP A 130 30.06 -27.33 6.39
C TRP A 130 28.68 -27.24 7.00
N LEU A 131 28.55 -27.04 8.31
CA LEU A 131 27.28 -26.73 8.95
C LEU A 131 26.77 -25.38 8.48
N CYS A 132 27.64 -24.35 8.40
CA CYS A 132 27.29 -23.07 7.84
C CYS A 132 26.77 -23.17 6.40
N LEU A 133 27.38 -23.98 5.56
CA LEU A 133 26.89 -24.24 4.21
C LEU A 133 25.50 -24.89 4.22
N ALA A 134 25.31 -25.92 5.04
CA ALA A 134 24.01 -26.62 5.14
C ALA A 134 22.90 -25.71 5.61
N LEU A 135 23.19 -24.72 6.46
CA LEU A 135 22.21 -23.74 6.96
C LEU A 135 22.02 -22.56 5.99
N ALA A 136 23.08 -22.05 5.37
CA ALA A 136 23.02 -20.88 4.49
C ALA A 136 22.43 -21.21 3.11
N ALA A 137 22.71 -22.38 2.55
CA ALA A 137 22.23 -22.75 1.21
C ALA A 137 20.70 -22.70 1.08
N PRO A 138 19.88 -23.23 2.00
CA PRO A 138 18.44 -23.06 1.95
C PRO A 138 18.00 -21.60 2.02
N VAL A 139 18.69 -20.74 2.77
CA VAL A 139 18.38 -19.32 2.86
C VAL A 139 18.61 -18.63 1.52
N VAL A 140 19.73 -18.88 0.87
CA VAL A 140 20.10 -18.28 -0.42
C VAL A 140 19.23 -18.81 -1.55
N VAL A 141 18.86 -20.10 -1.55
CA VAL A 141 18.08 -20.71 -2.65
C VAL A 141 16.59 -20.51 -2.44
N TRP A 142 16.04 -20.94 -1.30
CA TRP A 142 14.60 -20.86 -1.02
C TRP A 142 14.18 -19.51 -0.45
N GLY A 143 14.94 -18.98 0.51
CA GLY A 143 14.66 -17.68 1.13
C GLY A 143 14.71 -16.55 0.10
N ALA A 144 15.79 -16.50 -0.70
CA ALA A 144 16.00 -15.48 -1.74
C ALA A 144 15.22 -15.74 -3.05
N TRP A 145 14.45 -16.82 -3.15
CA TRP A 145 13.73 -17.18 -4.39
C TRP A 145 12.90 -16.06 -5.01
N PRO A 146 12.14 -15.23 -4.24
CA PRO A 146 11.40 -14.11 -4.82
C PRO A 146 12.32 -13.13 -5.57
N PHE A 147 13.52 -12.87 -5.03
CA PHE A 147 14.50 -11.96 -5.64
C PHE A 147 15.14 -12.59 -6.89
N HIS A 148 15.44 -13.89 -6.87
CA HIS A 148 15.97 -14.60 -8.03
C HIS A 148 14.96 -14.61 -9.19
N ARG A 149 13.68 -14.89 -8.88
CA ARG A 149 12.61 -14.86 -9.88
C ARG A 149 12.44 -13.46 -10.47
N ALA A 150 12.38 -12.43 -9.63
CA ALA A 150 12.24 -11.05 -10.07
C ALA A 150 13.44 -10.60 -10.92
N ALA A 151 14.66 -10.95 -10.49
CA ALA A 151 15.88 -10.67 -11.24
C ALA A 151 15.88 -11.32 -12.63
N LEU A 152 15.49 -12.59 -12.73
CA LEU A 152 15.41 -13.31 -13.99
C LEU A 152 14.37 -12.72 -14.94
N VAL A 153 13.19 -12.40 -14.44
CA VAL A 153 12.12 -11.76 -15.22
C VAL A 153 12.58 -10.40 -15.73
N ASN A 154 13.18 -9.57 -14.88
CA ASN A 154 13.67 -8.25 -15.27
C ASN A 154 14.81 -8.33 -16.28
N LEU A 155 15.74 -9.27 -16.10
CA LEU A 155 16.89 -9.46 -16.99
C LEU A 155 16.45 -9.91 -18.40
N ARG A 156 15.48 -10.83 -18.51
CA ARG A 156 14.90 -11.25 -19.80
C ARG A 156 14.35 -10.07 -20.61
N HIS A 157 14.03 -8.99 -19.94
CA HIS A 157 13.50 -7.78 -20.56
C HIS A 157 14.51 -6.62 -20.60
N GLY A 158 15.80 -6.89 -20.37
CA GLY A 158 16.87 -5.90 -20.45
C GLY A 158 16.84 -4.85 -19.33
N ALA A 159 16.18 -5.14 -18.20
CA ALA A 159 16.15 -4.25 -17.05
C ALA A 159 16.94 -4.84 -15.88
N ALA A 160 17.83 -4.04 -15.30
CA ALA A 160 18.53 -4.37 -14.06
C ALA A 160 17.86 -3.59 -12.92
N THR A 161 17.41 -4.32 -11.90
CA THR A 161 16.75 -3.76 -10.72
C THR A 161 17.55 -4.08 -9.46
N MET A 162 17.08 -3.56 -8.32
CA MET A 162 17.63 -3.91 -7.02
C MET A 162 17.62 -5.42 -6.78
N ASP A 163 16.56 -6.12 -7.19
CA ASP A 163 16.48 -7.58 -7.09
C ASP A 163 17.59 -8.29 -7.90
N THR A 164 18.02 -7.68 -9.01
CA THR A 164 19.14 -8.19 -9.81
C THR A 164 20.45 -8.12 -9.05
N LEU A 165 20.74 -7.00 -8.37
CA LEU A 165 21.97 -6.85 -7.55
C LEU A 165 21.98 -7.84 -6.39
N ILE A 166 20.84 -7.99 -5.69
CA ILE A 166 20.70 -8.94 -4.58
C ILE A 166 20.94 -10.36 -5.09
N SER A 167 20.24 -10.76 -6.16
CA SER A 167 20.34 -12.10 -6.73
C SER A 167 21.77 -12.44 -7.19
N VAL A 168 22.43 -11.52 -7.90
CA VAL A 168 23.81 -11.69 -8.36
C VAL A 168 24.77 -11.74 -7.17
N GLY A 169 24.63 -10.80 -6.21
CA GLY A 169 25.52 -10.72 -5.05
C GLY A 169 25.48 -11.96 -4.16
N VAL A 170 24.25 -12.40 -3.77
CA VAL A 170 24.11 -13.58 -2.88
C VAL A 170 24.48 -14.88 -3.60
N THR A 171 24.20 -15.00 -4.90
CA THR A 171 24.61 -16.16 -5.71
C THR A 171 26.12 -16.20 -5.87
N ALA A 172 26.76 -15.06 -6.14
CA ALA A 172 28.20 -14.96 -6.25
C ALA A 172 28.89 -15.33 -4.93
N ALA A 173 28.38 -14.82 -3.79
CA ALA A 173 28.89 -15.16 -2.47
C ALA A 173 28.74 -16.66 -2.14
N LEU A 174 27.63 -17.28 -2.51
CA LEU A 174 27.43 -18.73 -2.36
C LEU A 174 28.38 -19.53 -3.24
N LEU A 175 28.49 -19.20 -4.53
CA LEU A 175 29.37 -19.90 -5.47
C LEU A 175 30.84 -19.79 -5.05
N TRP A 176 31.26 -18.61 -4.58
CA TRP A 176 32.57 -18.43 -4.02
C TRP A 176 32.79 -19.30 -2.78
N SER A 177 31.86 -19.33 -1.86
CA SER A 177 31.95 -20.15 -0.66
C SER A 177 32.01 -21.64 -1.00
N LEU A 178 31.29 -22.08 -2.02
CA LEU A 178 31.41 -23.46 -2.54
C LEU A 178 32.81 -23.71 -3.11
N TYR A 179 33.33 -22.80 -3.94
CA TYR A 179 34.69 -22.90 -4.44
C TYR A 179 35.74 -23.00 -3.30
N ALA A 180 35.63 -22.10 -2.32
CA ALA A 180 36.57 -22.09 -1.18
C ALA A 180 36.48 -23.34 -0.32
N LEU A 181 35.30 -23.92 -0.14
CA LEU A 181 35.10 -25.15 0.65
C LEU A 181 35.53 -26.41 -0.08
N PHE A 182 35.27 -26.55 -1.39
CA PHE A 182 35.54 -27.78 -2.13
C PHE A 182 36.89 -27.79 -2.84
N LEU A 183 37.36 -26.62 -3.31
CA LEU A 183 38.59 -26.49 -4.12
C LEU A 183 39.66 -25.63 -3.45
N GLY A 184 39.25 -24.81 -2.46
CA GLY A 184 40.16 -24.00 -1.65
C GLY A 184 40.56 -24.69 -0.34
N THR A 185 41.08 -23.90 0.59
CA THR A 185 41.53 -24.35 1.91
C THR A 185 40.51 -24.19 3.02
N ALA A 186 39.41 -23.50 2.74
CA ALA A 186 38.37 -23.20 3.73
C ALA A 186 37.66 -24.45 4.29
N GLY A 187 37.61 -25.54 3.55
CA GLY A 187 36.98 -26.79 3.96
C GLY A 187 37.85 -27.71 4.81
N MET A 188 39.09 -27.34 5.13
CA MET A 188 39.99 -28.17 5.92
C MET A 188 39.53 -28.33 7.38
N PRO A 189 39.60 -29.55 7.95
CA PRO A 189 39.23 -29.77 9.35
C PRO A 189 40.09 -28.95 10.31
N GLY A 190 39.45 -28.30 11.30
CA GLY A 190 40.15 -27.53 12.33
C GLY A 190 40.55 -26.11 11.92
N MET A 191 40.15 -25.64 10.74
CA MET A 191 40.35 -24.25 10.35
C MET A 191 39.43 -23.32 11.17
N THR A 192 40.02 -22.28 11.76
CA THR A 192 39.32 -21.21 12.50
C THR A 192 39.44 -19.93 11.72
N HIS A 193 38.36 -19.15 11.72
CA HIS A 193 38.30 -17.85 11.08
C HIS A 193 38.25 -16.75 12.17
N GLU A 194 39.27 -15.87 12.19
CA GLU A 194 39.26 -14.73 13.08
C GLU A 194 38.49 -13.57 12.43
N PHE A 195 37.54 -13.00 13.18
CA PHE A 195 36.88 -11.79 12.74
C PHE A 195 37.81 -10.60 12.97
N THR A 196 38.39 -10.08 11.89
CA THR A 196 39.27 -8.91 11.92
C THR A 196 38.58 -7.75 11.18
N LEU A 197 38.49 -6.56 11.82
CA LEU A 197 38.11 -5.31 11.16
C LEU A 197 39.27 -4.67 10.38
N ALA A 198 40.45 -5.28 10.40
CA ALA A 198 41.62 -4.79 9.68
C ALA A 198 41.54 -5.13 8.19
N ILE A 199 41.77 -4.13 7.34
CA ILE A 199 41.91 -4.30 5.89
C ILE A 199 43.33 -4.87 5.66
N ALA A 200 43.45 -6.18 5.71
CA ALA A 200 44.67 -6.86 5.36
C ALA A 200 44.51 -7.64 4.03
N PRO A 201 45.51 -7.71 3.18
CA PRO A 201 45.51 -8.62 2.03
C PRO A 201 45.41 -10.07 2.55
N SER A 202 44.26 -10.73 2.34
CA SER A 202 44.06 -12.13 2.75
C SER A 202 44.19 -13.04 1.53
N ASP A 203 44.65 -14.27 1.78
CA ASP A 203 44.59 -15.38 0.83
C ASP A 203 43.13 -15.76 0.54
N GLY A 204 42.41 -15.02 -0.23
CA GLY A 204 40.95 -15.14 -0.45
C GLY A 204 40.37 -16.57 -0.50
N ALA A 205 41.20 -17.57 -0.86
CA ALA A 205 40.84 -18.99 -0.91
C ALA A 205 40.46 -19.62 0.47
N ALA A 206 40.81 -18.96 1.57
CA ALA A 206 40.47 -19.38 2.93
C ALA A 206 39.14 -18.79 3.44
N ASN A 207 38.58 -17.81 2.74
CA ASN A 207 37.39 -17.06 3.23
C ASN A 207 36.12 -17.59 2.61
N ILE A 208 35.11 -17.83 3.47
CA ILE A 208 33.73 -18.11 3.08
C ILE A 208 32.89 -16.86 3.33
N TYR A 209 31.80 -16.66 2.55
CA TYR A 209 30.87 -15.53 2.64
C TYR A 209 29.43 -15.99 2.84
N LEU A 210 29.28 -17.13 3.53
CA LEU A 210 27.94 -17.72 3.78
C LEU A 210 27.09 -16.85 4.72
N GLU A 211 27.74 -16.24 5.75
CA GLU A 211 27.10 -15.31 6.68
C GLU A 211 26.64 -14.03 5.97
N VAL A 212 27.42 -13.55 5.00
CA VAL A 212 27.08 -12.37 4.19
C VAL A 212 25.88 -12.68 3.29
N ALA A 213 25.92 -13.81 2.56
CA ALA A 213 24.85 -14.22 1.65
C ALA A 213 23.53 -14.44 2.41
N ALA A 214 23.58 -15.15 3.53
CA ALA A 214 22.41 -15.42 4.36
C ALA A 214 21.91 -14.16 5.08
N GLY A 215 22.83 -13.36 5.64
CA GLY A 215 22.50 -12.11 6.35
C GLY A 215 21.84 -11.07 5.43
N VAL A 216 22.38 -10.85 4.23
CA VAL A 216 21.78 -9.95 3.23
C VAL A 216 20.39 -10.44 2.86
N THR A 217 20.21 -11.74 2.60
CA THR A 217 18.91 -12.33 2.28
C THR A 217 17.89 -12.09 3.40
N LEU A 218 18.29 -12.37 4.65
CA LEU A 218 17.44 -12.16 5.83
C LEU A 218 17.03 -10.69 5.98
N PHE A 219 17.99 -9.77 5.84
CA PHE A 219 17.75 -8.33 6.00
C PHE A 219 16.78 -7.78 4.94
N ILE A 220 16.93 -8.22 3.70
CA ILE A 220 16.04 -7.82 2.61
C ILE A 220 14.63 -8.41 2.79
N LEU A 221 14.53 -9.69 3.21
CA LEU A 221 13.23 -10.30 3.53
C LEU A 221 12.50 -9.55 4.65
N LEU A 222 13.24 -9.13 5.70
CA LEU A 222 12.68 -8.32 6.79
C LEU A 222 12.15 -6.98 6.26
N GLY A 223 12.93 -6.28 5.44
CA GLY A 223 12.52 -5.03 4.82
C GLY A 223 11.24 -5.18 3.98
N ARG A 224 11.16 -6.21 3.14
CA ARG A 224 9.97 -6.51 2.33
C ARG A 224 8.75 -6.87 3.16
N TYR A 225 8.94 -7.67 4.21
CA TYR A 225 7.84 -8.02 5.11
C TYR A 225 7.29 -6.79 5.82
N LEU A 226 8.15 -5.92 6.36
CA LEU A 226 7.74 -4.69 7.03
C LEU A 226 7.04 -3.72 6.07
N GLU A 227 7.54 -3.59 4.85
CA GLU A 227 6.92 -2.78 3.79
C GLU A 227 5.50 -3.27 3.49
N LYS A 228 5.34 -4.57 3.19
CA LYS A 228 4.03 -5.13 2.83
C LYS A 228 3.04 -5.05 3.99
N ARG A 229 3.51 -5.31 5.21
CA ARG A 229 2.69 -5.14 6.42
C ARG A 229 2.21 -3.69 6.61
N SER A 230 3.08 -2.72 6.40
CA SER A 230 2.73 -1.29 6.51
C SER A 230 1.73 -0.85 5.44
N LYS A 231 1.87 -1.34 4.20
CA LYS A 231 0.92 -1.10 3.11
C LYS A 231 -0.48 -1.61 3.46
N ARG A 232 -0.58 -2.82 4.02
CA ARG A 232 -1.87 -3.40 4.44
C ARG A 232 -2.56 -2.56 5.53
N GLN A 233 -1.81 -2.06 6.51
CA GLN A 233 -2.36 -1.22 7.57
C GLN A 233 -2.91 0.12 7.04
N ALA A 234 -2.26 0.71 6.06
CA ALA A 234 -2.74 1.95 5.43
C ALA A 234 -4.04 1.73 4.62
N GLY A 235 -4.19 0.59 3.94
CA GLY A 235 -5.42 0.24 3.22
C GLY A 235 -6.64 -0.04 4.11
N ALA A 236 -6.44 -0.40 5.38
CA ALA A 236 -7.52 -0.64 6.32
C ALA A 236 -8.31 0.66 6.67
N ALA A 237 -7.64 1.81 6.71
CA ALA A 237 -8.29 3.10 6.96
C ALA A 237 -9.26 3.50 5.83
N LEU A 238 -8.92 3.16 4.58
CA LEU A 238 -9.80 3.42 3.44
C LEU A 238 -11.03 2.51 3.45
N ARG A 239 -10.86 1.24 3.81
CA ARG A 239 -11.98 0.30 3.99
C ARG A 239 -12.94 0.77 5.06
N ALA A 240 -12.43 1.28 6.20
CA ALA A 240 -13.25 1.82 7.26
C ALA A 240 -14.14 3.00 6.81
N LEU A 241 -13.70 3.80 5.83
CA LEU A 241 -14.54 4.85 5.22
C LEU A 241 -15.70 4.27 4.41
N LEU A 242 -15.48 3.20 3.66
CA LEU A 242 -16.53 2.51 2.89
C LEU A 242 -17.54 1.80 3.80
N ASP A 243 -17.09 1.30 4.97
CA ASP A 243 -17.95 0.68 5.98
C ASP A 243 -18.89 1.67 6.71
N LEU A 244 -18.78 2.97 6.45
CA LEU A 244 -19.68 3.98 6.99
C LEU A 244 -21.09 3.90 6.39
N GLY A 245 -21.26 3.32 5.21
CA GLY A 245 -22.55 3.14 4.55
C GLY A 245 -23.53 2.24 5.33
N ALA A 246 -24.82 2.29 4.96
CA ALA A 246 -25.81 1.32 5.44
C ALA A 246 -25.52 -0.05 4.79
N LYS A 247 -25.75 -1.14 5.52
CA LYS A 247 -25.58 -2.50 4.99
C LYS A 247 -26.86 -3.04 4.37
N ASP A 248 -27.99 -2.68 4.93
CA ASP A 248 -29.32 -3.07 4.48
C ASP A 248 -30.27 -1.86 4.41
N VAL A 249 -31.35 -2.01 3.67
CA VAL A 249 -32.32 -0.94 3.41
C VAL A 249 -33.74 -1.49 3.31
N ALA A 250 -34.73 -0.75 3.80
CA ALA A 250 -36.15 -1.09 3.65
C ALA A 250 -36.71 -0.49 2.35
N VAL A 251 -36.84 -1.30 1.29
CA VAL A 251 -37.36 -0.89 -0.02
C VAL A 251 -38.89 -1.07 -0.06
N LEU A 252 -39.61 -0.09 -0.65
CA LEU A 252 -41.03 -0.18 -0.90
C LEU A 252 -41.32 -0.93 -2.20
N ARG A 253 -41.75 -2.19 -2.10
CA ARG A 253 -42.20 -2.99 -3.23
C ARG A 253 -43.68 -3.32 -3.14
N GLY A 254 -44.48 -2.84 -4.08
CA GLY A 254 -45.92 -3.06 -4.08
C GLY A 254 -46.67 -2.52 -2.84
N GLY A 255 -46.16 -1.48 -2.18
CA GLY A 255 -46.73 -0.89 -0.97
C GLY A 255 -46.32 -1.58 0.34
N ALA A 256 -45.53 -2.64 0.29
CA ALA A 256 -44.92 -3.32 1.45
C ALA A 256 -43.45 -2.97 1.59
N GLU A 257 -42.99 -2.84 2.84
CA GLU A 257 -41.57 -2.66 3.13
C GLU A 257 -40.86 -4.02 3.13
N VAL A 258 -39.84 -4.18 2.29
CA VAL A 258 -39.02 -5.37 2.20
C VAL A 258 -37.56 -4.98 2.49
N ARG A 259 -36.92 -5.62 3.44
CA ARG A 259 -35.52 -5.39 3.78
C ARG A 259 -34.63 -6.14 2.82
N VAL A 260 -33.73 -5.44 2.15
CA VAL A 260 -32.80 -6.00 1.19
C VAL A 260 -31.38 -5.45 1.45
N PRO A 261 -30.31 -6.17 1.07
CA PRO A 261 -28.96 -5.62 1.03
C PRO A 261 -28.90 -4.37 0.17
N VAL A 262 -28.08 -3.37 0.54
CA VAL A 262 -27.95 -2.11 -0.22
C VAL A 262 -27.45 -2.36 -1.66
N ASP A 263 -26.71 -3.43 -1.90
CA ASP A 263 -26.21 -3.80 -3.22
C ASP A 263 -27.32 -4.26 -4.20
N GLU A 264 -28.50 -4.62 -3.68
CA GLU A 264 -29.68 -4.97 -4.50
C GLU A 264 -30.54 -3.76 -4.87
N LEU A 265 -30.19 -2.56 -4.39
CA LEU A 265 -30.93 -1.34 -4.66
C LEU A 265 -30.70 -0.90 -6.10
N ALA A 266 -31.77 -0.51 -6.80
CA ALA A 266 -31.71 0.03 -8.14
C ALA A 266 -32.02 1.53 -8.17
N VAL A 267 -31.50 2.24 -9.18
CA VAL A 267 -31.87 3.66 -9.38
C VAL A 267 -33.37 3.75 -9.66
N GLY A 268 -34.06 4.62 -8.92
CA GLY A 268 -35.49 4.79 -8.98
C GLY A 268 -36.28 4.05 -7.89
N ASP A 269 -35.66 3.11 -7.18
CA ASP A 269 -36.29 2.44 -6.04
C ASP A 269 -36.63 3.45 -4.93
N LEU A 270 -37.78 3.19 -4.29
CA LEU A 270 -38.23 3.97 -3.11
C LEU A 270 -37.82 3.17 -1.86
N PHE A 271 -37.13 3.81 -0.94
CA PHE A 271 -36.75 3.21 0.33
C PHE A 271 -37.13 4.10 1.53
N VAL A 272 -37.36 3.48 2.66
CA VAL A 272 -37.76 4.12 3.90
C VAL A 272 -36.54 4.30 4.79
N VAL A 273 -36.45 5.51 5.39
CA VAL A 273 -35.43 5.84 6.38
C VAL A 273 -36.12 6.34 7.63
N ARG A 274 -35.97 5.63 8.74
CA ARG A 274 -36.51 6.00 10.04
C ARG A 274 -35.54 6.86 10.85
N PRO A 275 -36.03 7.59 11.87
CA PRO A 275 -35.15 8.27 12.81
C PRO A 275 -34.05 7.31 13.37
N GLY A 276 -32.82 7.80 13.39
CA GLY A 276 -31.63 7.00 13.80
C GLY A 276 -31.05 6.09 12.72
N GLU A 277 -31.75 5.88 11.59
CA GLU A 277 -31.24 5.05 10.49
C GLU A 277 -30.35 5.88 9.55
N LYS A 278 -29.34 5.22 8.97
CA LYS A 278 -28.51 5.79 7.91
C LYS A 278 -29.26 5.78 6.59
N ILE A 279 -29.11 6.84 5.81
CA ILE A 279 -29.60 6.90 4.43
C ILE A 279 -28.76 5.94 3.59
N ALA A 280 -29.43 5.00 2.91
CA ALA A 280 -28.76 3.88 2.25
C ALA A 280 -27.89 4.32 1.05
N THR A 281 -28.40 5.27 0.27
CA THR A 281 -27.73 5.76 -0.95
C THR A 281 -28.15 7.22 -1.24
N ASP A 282 -27.48 7.85 -2.21
CA ASP A 282 -27.87 9.20 -2.65
C ASP A 282 -29.27 9.17 -3.27
N GLY A 283 -30.11 10.12 -2.89
CA GLY A 283 -31.50 10.16 -3.33
C GLY A 283 -32.16 11.52 -3.21
N ILE A 284 -33.43 11.54 -3.56
CA ILE A 284 -34.34 12.70 -3.39
C ILE A 284 -35.48 12.26 -2.50
N VAL A 285 -35.85 13.10 -1.53
CA VAL A 285 -36.99 12.85 -0.65
C VAL A 285 -38.27 12.85 -1.50
N ASP A 286 -38.97 11.72 -1.51
CA ASP A 286 -40.25 11.56 -2.21
C ASP A 286 -41.42 11.90 -1.30
N GLN A 287 -41.31 11.57 0.00
CA GLN A 287 -42.35 11.86 1.00
C GLN A 287 -41.74 12.07 2.38
N GLY A 288 -42.31 12.97 3.15
CA GLY A 288 -41.93 13.23 4.53
C GLY A 288 -41.04 14.47 4.69
N SER A 289 -40.81 14.82 5.94
CA SER A 289 -39.85 15.87 6.32
C SER A 289 -39.09 15.44 7.55
N SER A 290 -37.80 15.82 7.62
CA SER A 290 -36.91 15.46 8.72
C SER A 290 -35.73 16.42 8.79
N ALA A 291 -34.89 16.23 9.80
CA ALA A 291 -33.55 16.78 9.86
C ALA A 291 -32.54 15.64 9.60
N VAL A 292 -31.53 15.87 8.78
CA VAL A 292 -30.51 14.91 8.41
C VAL A 292 -29.17 15.38 8.95
N ASP A 293 -28.54 14.57 9.80
CA ASP A 293 -27.19 14.78 10.26
C ASP A 293 -26.19 14.36 9.17
N ALA A 294 -25.55 15.35 8.57
CA ALA A 294 -24.51 15.20 7.57
C ALA A 294 -23.11 15.47 8.14
N SER A 295 -22.94 15.52 9.45
CA SER A 295 -21.69 15.94 10.12
C SER A 295 -20.48 15.12 9.71
N MET A 296 -20.67 13.83 9.47
CA MET A 296 -19.59 12.95 9.02
C MET A 296 -19.10 13.22 7.58
N LEU A 297 -19.88 13.94 6.77
CA LEU A 297 -19.49 14.35 5.41
C LEU A 297 -19.07 15.82 5.35
N THR A 298 -19.77 16.69 6.08
CA THR A 298 -19.59 18.14 6.00
C THR A 298 -18.81 18.72 7.18
N GLY A 299 -18.73 17.99 8.30
CA GLY A 299 -18.22 18.50 9.57
C GLY A 299 -19.21 19.41 10.33
N GLU A 300 -20.34 19.76 9.73
CA GLU A 300 -21.37 20.61 10.36
C GLU A 300 -22.22 19.77 11.31
N SER A 301 -22.25 20.13 12.59
CA SER A 301 -22.99 19.39 13.63
C SER A 301 -24.47 19.71 13.69
N VAL A 302 -24.92 20.73 12.99
CA VAL A 302 -26.34 21.07 12.92
C VAL A 302 -26.97 20.26 11.79
N PRO A 303 -27.97 19.41 12.05
CA PRO A 303 -28.68 18.69 11.00
C PRO A 303 -29.35 19.65 10.03
N VAL A 304 -29.37 19.25 8.78
CA VAL A 304 -29.99 20.00 7.69
C VAL A 304 -31.46 19.57 7.58
N GLU A 305 -32.40 20.50 7.67
CA GLU A 305 -33.80 20.21 7.41
C GLU A 305 -33.98 19.82 5.95
N VAL A 306 -34.75 18.74 5.72
CA VAL A 306 -35.06 18.22 4.39
C VAL A 306 -36.57 17.91 4.29
N GLY A 307 -37.15 18.20 3.12
CA GLY A 307 -38.52 17.92 2.77
C GLY A 307 -38.66 17.32 1.38
N GLU A 308 -39.88 17.15 0.91
CA GLU A 308 -40.17 16.61 -0.43
C GLU A 308 -39.44 17.39 -1.54
N GLY A 309 -38.72 16.70 -2.38
CA GLY A 309 -37.89 17.26 -3.47
C GLY A 309 -36.46 17.58 -3.12
N ASP A 310 -36.08 17.55 -1.85
CA ASP A 310 -34.71 17.80 -1.41
C ASP A 310 -33.79 16.59 -1.62
N ALA A 311 -32.55 16.89 -1.94
CA ALA A 311 -31.52 15.87 -2.13
C ALA A 311 -30.94 15.43 -0.78
N VAL A 312 -30.73 14.11 -0.62
CA VAL A 312 -30.07 13.52 0.54
C VAL A 312 -28.91 12.63 0.09
N THR A 313 -27.91 12.53 0.95
CA THR A 313 -26.67 11.79 0.65
C THR A 313 -26.59 10.50 1.45
N GLY A 314 -26.13 9.44 0.80
CA GLY A 314 -25.89 8.17 1.46
C GLY A 314 -24.92 8.27 2.64
N ALA A 315 -25.06 7.40 3.63
CA ALA A 315 -24.32 7.35 4.90
C ALA A 315 -24.61 8.47 5.91
N THR A 316 -25.40 9.52 5.56
CA THR A 316 -25.89 10.50 6.54
C THR A 316 -26.99 9.89 7.40
N VAL A 317 -27.23 10.44 8.59
CA VAL A 317 -28.16 9.88 9.57
C VAL A 317 -29.42 10.70 9.63
N ASN A 318 -30.58 10.04 9.53
CA ASN A 318 -31.90 10.69 9.71
C ASN A 318 -32.12 10.93 11.21
N ALA A 319 -32.21 12.19 11.63
CA ALA A 319 -32.37 12.57 13.04
C ALA A 319 -33.83 12.82 13.48
N GLY A 320 -34.77 12.94 12.55
CA GLY A 320 -36.11 13.37 12.89
C GLY A 320 -37.24 12.47 12.38
N GLY A 321 -38.03 12.93 11.39
CA GLY A 321 -39.19 12.24 10.85
C GLY A 321 -38.90 11.03 9.99
N ARG A 322 -39.93 10.26 9.63
CA ARG A 322 -39.83 9.18 8.65
C ARG A 322 -39.73 9.76 7.24
N LEU A 323 -38.71 9.37 6.50
CA LEU A 323 -38.51 9.75 5.10
C LEU A 323 -38.81 8.59 4.17
N VAL A 324 -39.36 8.86 3.00
CA VAL A 324 -39.31 7.98 1.83
C VAL A 324 -38.45 8.65 0.82
N VAL A 325 -37.38 7.96 0.41
CA VAL A 325 -36.33 8.49 -0.48
C VAL A 325 -36.32 7.69 -1.78
N ARG A 326 -36.22 8.38 -2.92
CA ARG A 326 -36.02 7.79 -4.22
C ARG A 326 -34.53 7.74 -4.54
N ALA A 327 -33.98 6.56 -4.75
CA ALA A 327 -32.58 6.38 -5.10
C ALA A 327 -32.26 7.07 -6.45
N THR A 328 -31.27 7.92 -6.46
CA THR A 328 -30.79 8.61 -7.69
C THR A 328 -29.42 8.13 -8.15
N ARG A 329 -28.60 7.63 -7.22
CA ARG A 329 -27.29 7.03 -7.48
C ARG A 329 -27.10 5.82 -6.59
N ILE A 330 -26.39 4.81 -7.11
CA ILE A 330 -26.10 3.55 -6.39
C ILE A 330 -24.64 3.16 -6.54
N GLY A 331 -24.16 2.30 -5.65
CA GLY A 331 -22.85 1.68 -5.74
C GLY A 331 -21.72 2.69 -5.92
N ALA A 332 -20.95 2.53 -6.97
CA ALA A 332 -19.77 3.35 -7.28
C ALA A 332 -20.08 4.82 -7.61
N ASP A 333 -21.32 5.17 -7.95
CA ASP A 333 -21.70 6.53 -8.33
C ASP A 333 -22.16 7.40 -7.16
N THR A 334 -22.28 6.82 -5.98
CA THR A 334 -22.63 7.56 -4.75
C THR A 334 -21.55 8.56 -4.37
N GLN A 335 -21.94 9.60 -3.65
CA GLN A 335 -21.02 10.64 -3.17
C GLN A 335 -19.97 10.04 -2.23
N LEU A 336 -20.35 9.12 -1.35
CA LEU A 336 -19.42 8.40 -0.47
C LEU A 336 -18.38 7.60 -1.28
N ALA A 337 -18.83 6.85 -2.30
CA ALA A 337 -17.93 6.08 -3.15
C ALA A 337 -16.99 6.97 -3.98
N ARG A 338 -17.45 8.16 -4.39
CA ARG A 338 -16.59 9.17 -5.06
C ARG A 338 -15.54 9.74 -4.12
N MET A 339 -15.91 10.01 -2.85
CA MET A 339 -14.95 10.46 -1.83
C MET A 339 -13.90 9.38 -1.58
N ALA A 340 -14.30 8.12 -1.41
CA ALA A 340 -13.39 7.01 -1.24
C ALA A 340 -12.44 6.87 -2.45
N ARG A 341 -12.94 6.98 -3.67
CA ARG A 341 -12.11 6.99 -4.88
C ARG A 341 -11.16 8.18 -4.94
N MET A 342 -11.58 9.39 -4.55
CA MET A 342 -10.67 10.54 -4.48
C MET A 342 -9.52 10.30 -3.50
N VAL A 343 -9.79 9.64 -2.37
CA VAL A 343 -8.75 9.27 -1.40
C VAL A 343 -7.83 8.20 -1.97
N GLU A 344 -8.38 7.19 -2.65
CA GLU A 344 -7.61 6.14 -3.33
C GLU A 344 -6.75 6.72 -4.47
N ASP A 345 -7.31 7.60 -5.28
CA ASP A 345 -6.59 8.30 -6.35
C ASP A 345 -5.46 9.18 -5.79
N ALA A 346 -5.74 9.86 -4.68
CA ALA A 346 -4.76 10.66 -4.00
C ALA A 346 -3.62 9.82 -3.38
N GLN A 347 -3.93 8.61 -2.89
CA GLN A 347 -2.90 7.66 -2.41
C GLN A 347 -2.15 6.99 -3.56
N SER A 348 -2.73 6.97 -4.75
CA SER A 348 -2.11 6.39 -5.95
C SER A 348 -1.08 7.29 -6.61
N GLY A 349 -1.06 8.58 -6.28
CA GLY A 349 -0.08 9.54 -6.76
C GLY A 349 1.35 9.14 -6.35
N LYS A 350 2.30 9.16 -7.30
CA LYS A 350 3.72 9.02 -6.99
C LYS A 350 4.30 10.39 -6.65
N ALA A 351 4.80 10.57 -5.45
CA ALA A 351 5.59 11.73 -5.06
C ALA A 351 6.72 11.99 -6.07
N GLU A 352 7.08 13.25 -6.34
CA GLU A 352 8.17 13.58 -7.25
C GLU A 352 9.49 12.95 -6.80
N ILE A 353 9.72 12.90 -5.49
CA ILE A 353 10.90 12.26 -4.90
C ILE A 353 10.95 10.77 -5.20
N GLN A 354 9.80 10.09 -5.24
CA GLN A 354 9.73 8.67 -5.58
C GLN A 354 10.05 8.43 -7.05
N ARG A 355 9.51 9.27 -7.96
CA ARG A 355 9.88 9.24 -9.39
C ARG A 355 11.36 9.49 -9.61
N LEU A 356 11.95 10.40 -8.83
CA LEU A 356 13.40 10.67 -8.87
C LEU A 356 14.20 9.45 -8.39
N ALA A 357 13.84 8.86 -7.26
CA ALA A 357 14.50 7.67 -6.71
C ALA A 357 14.47 6.50 -7.70
N ASP A 358 13.34 6.26 -8.37
CA ASP A 358 13.19 5.23 -9.40
C ASP A 358 14.11 5.49 -10.61
N ARG A 359 14.18 6.75 -11.06
CA ARG A 359 15.06 7.13 -12.19
C ARG A 359 16.52 6.96 -11.81
N VAL A 360 16.91 7.40 -10.63
CA VAL A 360 18.28 7.24 -10.12
C VAL A 360 18.64 5.75 -10.03
N SER A 361 17.78 4.92 -9.44
CA SER A 361 18.01 3.48 -9.31
C SER A 361 18.16 2.78 -10.66
N GLY A 362 17.35 3.18 -11.65
CA GLY A 362 17.39 2.60 -13.01
C GLY A 362 18.72 2.86 -13.75
N VAL A 363 19.43 3.95 -13.43
CA VAL A 363 20.75 4.26 -13.99
C VAL A 363 21.86 3.75 -13.09
N PHE A 364 21.69 3.81 -11.79
CA PHE A 364 22.69 3.44 -10.79
C PHE A 364 23.06 1.96 -10.84
N VAL A 365 22.06 1.05 -10.96
CA VAL A 365 22.32 -0.39 -10.95
C VAL A 365 23.22 -0.85 -12.11
N PRO A 366 22.98 -0.48 -13.38
CA PRO A 366 23.92 -0.76 -14.47
C PRO A 366 25.32 -0.19 -14.22
N ILE A 367 25.43 1.03 -13.69
CA ILE A 367 26.72 1.65 -13.39
C ILE A 367 27.48 0.83 -12.35
N VAL A 368 26.84 0.39 -11.28
CA VAL A 368 27.45 -0.45 -10.23
C VAL A 368 27.97 -1.76 -10.82
N ILE A 369 27.19 -2.40 -11.69
CA ILE A 369 27.64 -3.63 -12.36
C ILE A 369 28.90 -3.38 -13.20
N VAL A 370 28.95 -2.27 -13.96
CA VAL A 370 30.13 -1.89 -14.74
C VAL A 370 31.32 -1.61 -13.82
N ILE A 371 31.12 -0.91 -12.70
CA ILE A 371 32.18 -0.66 -11.72
C ILE A 371 32.69 -1.98 -11.13
N ALA A 372 31.81 -2.91 -10.75
CA ALA A 372 32.22 -4.20 -10.20
C ALA A 372 33.05 -5.02 -11.19
N VAL A 373 32.64 -5.05 -12.46
CA VAL A 373 33.42 -5.69 -13.55
C VAL A 373 34.76 -4.97 -13.77
N GLY A 374 34.76 -3.64 -13.73
CA GLY A 374 35.95 -2.82 -13.83
C GLY A 374 36.92 -3.06 -12.68
N VAL A 375 36.45 -3.18 -11.44
CA VAL A 375 37.25 -3.54 -10.27
C VAL A 375 37.84 -4.93 -10.43
N LEU A 376 37.04 -5.94 -10.83
CA LEU A 376 37.54 -7.28 -11.12
C LEU A 376 38.67 -7.27 -12.13
N ALA A 377 38.47 -6.60 -13.25
CA ALA A 377 39.44 -6.48 -14.31
C ALA A 377 40.72 -5.76 -13.85
N ALA A 378 40.60 -4.64 -13.14
CA ALA A 378 41.74 -3.86 -12.65
C ALA A 378 42.58 -4.65 -11.66
N TRP A 379 41.96 -5.39 -10.73
CA TRP A 379 42.67 -6.23 -9.78
C TRP A 379 43.43 -7.39 -10.47
N LEU A 380 42.79 -8.04 -11.46
CA LEU A 380 43.45 -9.10 -12.24
C LEU A 380 44.60 -8.54 -13.06
N LEU A 381 44.45 -7.39 -13.71
CA LEU A 381 45.51 -6.76 -14.53
C LEU A 381 46.68 -6.25 -13.71
N THR A 382 46.45 -5.88 -12.45
CA THR A 382 47.52 -5.46 -11.51
C THR A 382 48.21 -6.64 -10.83
N GLY A 383 47.91 -7.87 -11.24
CA GLY A 383 48.59 -9.08 -10.78
C GLY A 383 48.15 -9.60 -9.41
N HIS A 384 47.00 -9.14 -8.90
CA HIS A 384 46.44 -9.66 -7.65
C HIS A 384 45.79 -11.04 -7.90
N PRO A 385 45.72 -11.91 -6.87
CA PRO A 385 45.06 -13.21 -6.97
C PRO A 385 43.62 -13.08 -7.41
N ALA A 386 43.11 -14.04 -8.18
CA ALA A 386 41.72 -14.04 -8.67
C ALA A 386 40.71 -14.00 -7.54
N GLU A 387 41.04 -14.59 -6.41
CA GLU A 387 40.23 -14.60 -5.18
C GLU A 387 40.02 -13.20 -4.63
N ALA A 388 41.08 -12.40 -4.52
CA ALA A 388 41.03 -11.04 -4.03
C ALA A 388 40.28 -10.14 -5.01
N ALA A 389 40.50 -10.32 -6.32
CA ALA A 389 39.79 -9.60 -7.37
C ALA A 389 38.26 -9.85 -7.34
N PHE A 390 37.88 -11.13 -7.19
CA PHE A 390 36.49 -11.54 -7.09
C PHE A 390 35.82 -10.99 -5.83
N THR A 391 36.50 -11.11 -4.69
CA THR A 391 36.01 -10.56 -3.40
C THR A 391 35.74 -9.06 -3.49
N ALA A 392 36.68 -8.30 -4.07
CA ALA A 392 36.52 -6.85 -4.24
C ALA A 392 35.31 -6.52 -5.13
N ALA A 393 35.12 -7.25 -6.22
CA ALA A 393 33.99 -7.04 -7.13
C ALA A 393 32.64 -7.39 -6.47
N VAL A 394 32.58 -8.51 -5.74
CA VAL A 394 31.36 -8.91 -4.98
C VAL A 394 31.06 -7.92 -3.87
N ALA A 395 32.07 -7.42 -3.16
CA ALA A 395 31.89 -6.37 -2.14
C ALA A 395 31.27 -5.11 -2.73
N VAL A 396 31.69 -4.67 -3.92
CA VAL A 396 31.07 -3.52 -4.64
C VAL A 396 29.61 -3.79 -4.91
N LEU A 397 29.24 -4.98 -5.41
CA LEU A 397 27.84 -5.31 -5.73
C LEU A 397 26.95 -5.32 -4.48
N ILE A 398 27.44 -5.86 -3.37
CA ILE A 398 26.66 -5.97 -2.12
C ILE A 398 26.51 -4.60 -1.44
N ILE A 399 27.63 -3.86 -1.29
CA ILE A 399 27.63 -2.58 -0.59
C ILE A 399 26.86 -1.50 -1.35
N ALA A 400 26.93 -1.51 -2.67
CA ALA A 400 26.25 -0.52 -3.51
C ALA A 400 24.74 -0.74 -3.63
N CYS A 401 24.13 -1.69 -2.91
CA CYS A 401 22.68 -1.86 -2.93
C CYS A 401 21.99 -0.64 -2.33
N PRO A 402 21.19 0.15 -3.09
CA PRO A 402 20.46 1.29 -2.55
C PRO A 402 19.16 0.84 -1.88
N CYS A 403 19.21 -0.21 -1.06
CA CYS A 403 18.04 -0.88 -0.49
C CYS A 403 17.17 0.10 0.33
N ALA A 404 17.80 1.01 1.07
CA ALA A 404 17.10 2.02 1.86
C ALA A 404 16.39 3.07 1.00
N LEU A 405 16.94 3.42 -0.17
CA LEU A 405 16.35 4.46 -1.05
C LEU A 405 14.99 4.03 -1.60
N GLY A 406 14.85 2.75 -1.97
CA GLY A 406 13.59 2.21 -2.49
C GLY A 406 12.52 1.97 -1.43
N LEU A 407 12.92 1.80 -0.17
CA LEU A 407 12.03 1.44 0.95
C LEU A 407 11.65 2.64 1.82
N ALA A 408 12.55 3.60 2.04
CA ALA A 408 12.37 4.66 3.04
C ALA A 408 11.20 5.60 2.71
N THR A 409 11.13 6.11 1.47
CA THR A 409 10.11 7.09 1.09
C THR A 409 8.70 6.50 1.05
N PRO A 410 8.43 5.36 0.39
CA PRO A 410 7.10 4.75 0.40
C PRO A 410 6.65 4.36 1.81
N THR A 411 7.56 3.81 2.63
CA THR A 411 7.23 3.35 3.99
C THR A 411 6.91 4.52 4.91
N ALA A 412 7.72 5.58 4.90
CA ALA A 412 7.48 6.78 5.70
C ALA A 412 6.15 7.45 5.33
N LEU A 413 5.86 7.55 4.03
CA LEU A 413 4.63 8.10 3.52
C LEU A 413 3.41 7.27 3.94
N LEU A 414 3.48 5.95 3.75
CA LEU A 414 2.41 5.03 4.12
C LEU A 414 2.10 5.05 5.62
N VAL A 415 3.13 5.03 6.46
CA VAL A 415 2.97 5.12 7.93
C VAL A 415 2.40 6.48 8.33
N GLY A 416 2.88 7.57 7.74
CA GLY A 416 2.41 8.92 7.99
C GLY A 416 0.96 9.12 7.58
N THR A 417 0.59 8.71 6.35
CA THR A 417 -0.79 8.82 5.84
C THR A 417 -1.74 7.88 6.56
N GLY A 418 -1.30 6.65 6.87
CA GLY A 418 -2.09 5.68 7.64
C GLY A 418 -2.36 6.16 9.06
N ARG A 419 -1.37 6.76 9.73
CA ARG A 419 -1.58 7.36 11.05
C ARG A 419 -2.47 8.60 10.97
N GLY A 420 -2.32 9.43 9.95
CA GLY A 420 -3.21 10.55 9.68
C GLY A 420 -4.66 10.09 9.56
N ALA A 421 -4.91 9.08 8.74
CA ALA A 421 -6.25 8.52 8.54
C ALA A 421 -6.86 7.96 9.82
N GLN A 422 -6.08 7.28 10.69
CA GLN A 422 -6.54 6.83 12.01
C GLN A 422 -6.95 7.99 12.94
N LEU A 423 -6.37 9.16 12.75
CA LEU A 423 -6.69 10.38 13.48
C LEU A 423 -7.82 11.20 12.81
N GLY A 424 -8.43 10.69 11.74
CA GLY A 424 -9.44 11.41 10.96
C GLY A 424 -8.86 12.43 9.98
N ILE A 425 -7.54 12.45 9.78
CA ILE A 425 -6.85 13.37 8.86
C ILE A 425 -6.64 12.65 7.54
N LEU A 426 -7.39 13.02 6.52
CA LEU A 426 -7.23 12.49 5.17
C LEU A 426 -6.29 13.38 4.35
N LEU A 427 -5.23 12.79 3.82
CA LEU A 427 -4.27 13.47 2.96
C LEU A 427 -4.63 13.22 1.49
N LYS A 428 -4.68 14.28 0.68
CA LYS A 428 -4.92 14.20 -0.78
C LYS A 428 -3.70 13.70 -1.58
N GLY A 429 -2.84 12.93 -0.95
CA GLY A 429 -1.69 12.30 -1.58
C GLY A 429 -0.34 12.78 -1.08
N PRO A 430 0.74 12.09 -1.52
CA PRO A 430 2.10 12.37 -1.10
C PRO A 430 2.60 13.75 -1.54
N GLU A 431 2.08 14.30 -2.62
CA GLU A 431 2.45 15.60 -3.15
C GLU A 431 2.09 16.74 -2.20
N VAL A 432 1.01 16.56 -1.39
CA VAL A 432 0.62 17.52 -0.35
C VAL A 432 1.70 17.64 0.70
N LEU A 433 2.31 16.53 1.12
CA LEU A 433 3.40 16.53 2.11
C LEU A 433 4.65 17.21 1.58
N GLU A 434 4.93 17.09 0.27
CA GLU A 434 6.05 17.80 -0.35
C GLU A 434 5.78 19.31 -0.47
N SER A 435 4.55 19.70 -0.84
CA SER A 435 4.15 21.10 -1.01
C SER A 435 4.03 21.87 0.31
N THR A 436 3.66 21.19 1.42
CA THR A 436 3.54 21.83 2.74
C THR A 436 4.87 22.43 3.24
N ARG A 437 6.01 21.96 2.75
CA ARG A 437 7.33 22.57 3.07
C ARG A 437 7.50 24.01 2.58
N ARG A 438 6.64 24.47 1.67
CA ARG A 438 6.69 25.81 1.05
C ARG A 438 5.51 26.68 1.47
N VAL A 439 4.67 26.21 2.41
CA VAL A 439 3.51 26.98 2.87
C VAL A 439 3.98 28.15 3.73
N ASP A 440 3.62 29.36 3.34
CA ASP A 440 3.84 30.61 4.04
C ASP A 440 2.53 31.28 4.51
N THR A 441 1.41 30.84 3.95
CA THR A 441 0.08 31.37 4.26
C THR A 441 -0.90 30.22 4.51
N VAL A 442 -1.64 30.29 5.62
CA VAL A 442 -2.63 29.27 6.01
C VAL A 442 -3.99 29.93 6.06
N LEU A 443 -4.95 29.41 5.30
CA LEU A 443 -6.36 29.76 5.37
C LEU A 443 -7.06 28.69 6.21
N LEU A 444 -7.72 29.11 7.29
CA LEU A 444 -8.42 28.21 8.23
C LEU A 444 -9.91 28.36 8.06
N ASP A 445 -10.61 27.25 7.85
CA ASP A 445 -12.06 27.20 7.98
C ASP A 445 -12.48 27.23 9.45
N LYS A 446 -13.70 27.67 9.74
CA LYS A 446 -14.20 27.78 11.11
C LYS A 446 -14.69 26.44 11.63
N THR A 447 -15.64 25.84 10.94
CA THR A 447 -16.40 24.70 11.48
C THR A 447 -15.62 23.40 11.32
N GLY A 448 -15.46 22.64 12.39
CA GLY A 448 -14.68 21.39 12.37
C GLY A 448 -13.15 21.57 12.26
N THR A 449 -12.67 22.81 12.02
CA THR A 449 -11.24 23.17 11.95
C THR A 449 -10.81 23.99 13.16
N LEU A 450 -11.43 25.16 13.38
CA LEU A 450 -11.21 26.02 14.55
C LEU A 450 -12.14 25.69 15.71
N THR A 451 -13.23 24.99 15.45
CA THR A 451 -14.22 24.57 16.42
C THR A 451 -14.36 23.05 16.42
N THR A 452 -14.83 22.51 17.53
CA THR A 452 -15.05 21.04 17.66
C THR A 452 -16.34 20.58 16.98
N GLY A 453 -17.15 21.49 16.46
CA GLY A 453 -18.48 21.19 15.91
C GLY A 453 -19.50 20.73 16.98
N ARG A 454 -19.16 20.78 18.25
CA ARG A 454 -20.08 20.43 19.36
C ARG A 454 -20.71 21.68 19.92
N MET A 455 -22.03 21.70 19.92
CA MET A 455 -22.80 22.79 20.54
C MET A 455 -22.75 22.63 22.06
N SER A 456 -22.65 23.75 22.76
CA SER A 456 -22.75 23.81 24.22
C SER A 456 -23.49 25.07 24.64
N LEU A 457 -24.31 24.96 25.68
CA LEU A 457 -25.01 26.11 26.26
C LEU A 457 -23.95 27.01 26.95
N THR A 458 -23.68 28.18 26.39
CA THR A 458 -22.72 29.14 26.95
C THR A 458 -23.40 30.06 27.96
N GLU A 459 -24.65 30.46 27.75
CA GLU A 459 -25.37 31.39 28.62
C GLU A 459 -26.88 31.11 28.57
N ALA A 460 -27.51 31.24 29.71
CA ALA A 460 -29.00 31.23 29.81
C ALA A 460 -29.45 32.58 30.42
N VAL A 461 -30.20 33.36 29.64
CA VAL A 461 -30.69 34.66 30.02
C VAL A 461 -32.20 34.56 30.33
N PRO A 462 -32.60 34.50 31.63
CA PRO A 462 -34.03 34.45 31.98
C PRO A 462 -34.74 35.80 31.75
N ALA A 463 -36.02 35.74 31.42
CA ALA A 463 -36.84 36.92 31.40
C ALA A 463 -37.01 37.53 32.82
N GLU A 464 -37.35 38.81 32.89
CA GLU A 464 -37.53 39.50 34.17
C GLU A 464 -38.56 38.77 35.04
N GLY A 465 -38.20 38.45 36.27
CA GLY A 465 -39.01 37.68 37.22
C GLY A 465 -38.94 36.15 37.09
N THR A 466 -38.14 35.63 36.19
CA THR A 466 -37.91 34.17 36.03
C THR A 466 -36.57 33.78 36.60
N ASP A 467 -36.54 32.74 37.43
CA ASP A 467 -35.27 32.16 37.94
C ASP A 467 -34.55 31.34 36.85
N ARG A 468 -33.22 31.47 36.81
CA ARG A 468 -32.38 30.76 35.84
C ARG A 468 -32.53 29.23 35.94
N ALA A 469 -32.66 28.71 37.17
CA ALA A 469 -32.80 27.27 37.37
C ALA A 469 -34.16 26.76 36.84
N GLU A 470 -35.21 27.53 37.04
CA GLU A 470 -36.52 27.21 36.51
C GLU A 470 -36.58 27.29 34.99
N LEU A 471 -35.88 28.27 34.36
CA LEU A 471 -35.76 28.36 32.91
C LEU A 471 -35.06 27.10 32.35
N LEU A 472 -33.91 26.70 32.92
CA LEU A 472 -33.18 25.55 32.48
C LEU A 472 -33.97 24.25 32.69
N ARG A 473 -34.69 24.12 33.82
CA ARG A 473 -35.54 22.96 34.08
C ARG A 473 -36.68 22.83 33.05
N ARG A 474 -37.31 23.90 32.67
CA ARG A 474 -38.39 23.91 31.68
C ARG A 474 -37.87 23.65 30.27
N ALA A 475 -36.79 24.31 29.88
CA ALA A 475 -36.14 24.10 28.59
C ALA A 475 -35.66 22.65 28.46
N GLY A 476 -34.94 22.12 29.45
CA GLY A 476 -34.47 20.73 29.43
C GLY A 476 -35.62 19.70 29.44
N ALA A 477 -36.79 20.02 30.09
CA ALA A 477 -37.96 19.15 30.02
C ALA A 477 -38.63 19.16 28.61
N LEU A 478 -38.61 20.30 27.94
CA LEU A 478 -39.12 20.44 26.58
C LEU A 478 -38.26 19.66 25.57
N GLU A 479 -36.93 19.80 25.70
CA GLU A 479 -35.95 19.20 24.77
C GLU A 479 -35.59 17.73 25.12
N HIS A 480 -36.08 17.23 26.26
CA HIS A 480 -35.75 15.87 26.74
C HIS A 480 -36.06 14.75 25.72
N SER A 481 -37.08 14.97 24.88
CA SER A 481 -37.48 14.02 23.83
C SER A 481 -36.98 14.41 22.44
N SER A 482 -36.20 15.47 22.32
CA SER A 482 -35.60 15.93 21.07
C SER A 482 -34.26 15.23 20.86
N GLU A 483 -34.07 14.64 19.68
CA GLU A 483 -32.78 14.10 19.24
C GLU A 483 -31.98 15.12 18.41
N HIS A 484 -32.49 16.39 18.35
CA HIS A 484 -31.84 17.45 17.60
C HIS A 484 -30.52 17.87 18.31
N PRO A 485 -29.40 18.02 17.62
CA PRO A 485 -28.10 18.35 18.23
C PRO A 485 -28.05 19.69 18.99
N ILE A 486 -29.00 20.57 18.79
CA ILE A 486 -29.10 21.82 19.54
C ILE A 486 -29.93 21.65 20.85
N ALA A 487 -30.69 20.57 20.91
CA ALA A 487 -31.44 20.22 22.13
C ALA A 487 -30.51 19.62 23.19
#